data_ef2aa5e5ae7eddca5ec3cbaa214798b1
#
_entry.id   ef2aa5e5ae7eddca5ec3cbaa214798b1
#
_cell.length_a   1.000
_cell.length_b   1.000
_cell.length_c   1.000
_cell.angle_alpha   90.00
_cell.angle_beta   90.00
_cell.angle_gamma   90.00
#
_symmetry.space_group_name_H-M   'P 1'
#
loop_
_entity.id
_entity.type
_entity.pdbx_description
1 polymer ?
#
loop_
_entity_poly.entity_id
_entity_poly.type
_entity_poly.pdbx_seq_one_letter_code
_entity_poly.pdbx_strand_id
1 'polypeptide(L)'
;MSAPVNYGMLRALIVDDSADMRNALRITLSNFGLTKVQMAANAAEAIYHVKLREFELILCDFNLGDGRDGQQLLEEMRHGNLIPLDTAFMMVTAESYYEKVVATAELAPDDYLIKPFTPELMRSRLDAVLAKKRAFAEVYRHFRAHHLQAAAQACDILAERAPRYRIDALRFKGELLITLGRLDEAEALYQEVIALRAIPWARLGLARSLHLQQKEAPAETLLNEVIEQTPEMVAAYDLLAEVCQAKKNPAAAQQALERGVAISGRTVHRQQRLGEIAHANGDLGTARAAFANVLDKGRHSIFVTPADFGNLCRVQVEQGDLTAASDTLKKHKSSLQGSPEGQLVMAVAQGMVHAKAGNAKEAQKALDAAAALRAAGARGDARLMLDLADTCMASGRTEEADSLIAEVARNAHDSEALIAKARQIYESAGRSDAGAAVLNRATADVRRLNNEGVILAQRGDFKSAVEKLLSACTEAPNNPRILMNAVWVILKYCDQAGPDEALIEVAVRYLDEAARLAPGHSRIAGLRLHLKEVESRRAPPSKAVA
;
A
#
# COMPACT_ATOMS: atom_id res chain seq x y z
N MET A 1 37.15 14.02 -6.09
CA MET A 1 36.86 13.98 -4.63
C MET A 1 35.64 14.84 -4.39
N SER A 2 34.57 14.34 -3.75
CA SER A 2 33.41 15.17 -3.40
C SER A 2 33.80 16.17 -2.31
N ALA A 3 33.24 17.39 -2.37
CA ALA A 3 33.45 18.40 -1.33
C ALA A 3 33.08 17.82 0.05
N PRO A 4 33.85 18.15 1.11
CA PRO A 4 33.58 17.66 2.46
C PRO A 4 32.17 18.01 2.92
N VAL A 5 31.57 17.15 3.74
CA VAL A 5 30.22 17.39 4.30
C VAL A 5 30.29 18.57 5.27
N ASN A 6 29.49 19.61 5.03
CA ASN A 6 29.34 20.71 5.97
C ASN A 6 28.25 20.36 6.98
N TYR A 7 28.62 19.78 8.10
CA TYR A 7 27.73 19.36 9.18
C TYR A 7 26.99 20.53 9.86
N GLY A 8 27.60 21.73 9.90
CA GLY A 8 26.99 22.90 10.56
C GLY A 8 25.68 23.40 9.91
N MET A 9 25.43 23.02 8.66
CA MET A 9 24.21 23.37 7.96
C MET A 9 23.08 22.35 8.15
N LEU A 10 23.40 21.14 8.64
CA LEU A 10 22.44 20.03 8.76
C LEU A 10 21.65 20.12 10.07
N ARG A 11 20.42 19.64 10.02
CA ARG A 11 19.59 19.34 11.18
C ARG A 11 19.47 17.85 11.34
N ALA A 12 19.68 17.33 12.55
CA ALA A 12 19.53 15.92 12.85
C ALA A 12 18.42 15.67 13.86
N LEU A 13 17.74 14.54 13.68
CA LEU A 13 16.86 13.96 14.68
C LEU A 13 17.49 12.65 15.18
N ILE A 14 17.64 12.53 16.50
CA ILE A 14 18.07 11.29 17.17
C ILE A 14 16.85 10.68 17.83
N VAL A 15 16.59 9.41 17.52
CA VAL A 15 15.47 8.62 18.08
C VAL A 15 16.03 7.37 18.75
N ASP A 16 15.95 7.30 20.06
CA ASP A 16 16.47 6.18 20.88
C ASP A 16 15.73 6.23 22.24
N ASP A 17 15.33 5.12 22.81
CA ASP A 17 14.64 5.11 24.11
C ASP A 17 15.58 5.40 25.29
N SER A 18 16.89 5.13 25.13
CA SER A 18 17.92 5.44 26.12
C SER A 18 18.35 6.91 26.11
N ALA A 19 18.15 7.62 27.20
CA ALA A 19 18.61 9.00 27.36
C ALA A 19 20.14 9.14 27.23
N ASP A 20 20.89 8.15 27.75
CA ASP A 20 22.35 8.14 27.71
C ASP A 20 22.84 8.01 26.26
N MET A 21 22.21 7.13 25.48
CA MET A 21 22.55 6.95 24.07
C MET A 21 22.23 8.21 23.26
N ARG A 22 21.05 8.82 23.45
CA ARG A 22 20.71 10.09 22.80
C ARG A 22 21.76 11.17 23.07
N ASN A 23 22.22 11.28 24.33
CA ASN A 23 23.26 12.25 24.72
C ASN A 23 24.61 11.92 24.10
N ALA A 24 25.02 10.64 24.10
CA ALA A 24 26.27 10.20 23.49
C ALA A 24 26.30 10.49 21.97
N LEU A 25 25.22 10.19 21.25
CA LEU A 25 25.08 10.50 19.83
C LEU A 25 25.10 12.00 19.57
N ARG A 26 24.40 12.80 20.39
CA ARG A 26 24.40 14.27 20.28
C ARG A 26 25.79 14.86 20.47
N ILE A 27 26.55 14.40 21.47
CA ILE A 27 27.94 14.83 21.70
C ILE A 27 28.81 14.44 20.50
N THR A 28 28.69 13.22 19.99
CA THR A 28 29.46 12.76 18.84
C THR A 28 29.16 13.60 17.60
N LEU A 29 27.89 13.90 17.30
CA LEU A 29 27.50 14.76 16.18
C LEU A 29 28.03 16.20 16.38
N SER A 30 27.99 16.73 17.61
CA SER A 30 28.52 18.04 17.92
C SER A 30 30.04 18.12 17.66
N ASN A 31 30.79 17.07 17.96
CA ASN A 31 32.23 16.98 17.64
C ASN A 31 32.51 16.95 16.12
N PHE A 32 31.51 16.57 15.30
CA PHE A 32 31.59 16.67 13.83
C PHE A 32 31.18 18.05 13.31
N GLY A 33 30.70 18.95 14.21
CA GLY A 33 30.21 20.29 13.86
C GLY A 33 28.70 20.36 13.62
N LEU A 34 27.93 19.27 13.84
CA LEU A 34 26.47 19.25 13.72
C LEU A 34 25.85 19.62 15.08
N THR A 35 25.44 20.88 15.23
CA THR A 35 24.92 21.41 16.49
C THR A 35 23.39 21.50 16.56
N LYS A 36 22.71 21.45 15.40
CA LYS A 36 21.25 21.52 15.30
C LYS A 36 20.64 20.12 15.45
N VAL A 37 20.61 19.62 16.68
CA VAL A 37 20.13 18.26 17.00
C VAL A 37 18.84 18.35 17.80
N GLN A 38 17.82 17.63 17.34
CA GLN A 38 16.59 17.33 18.06
C GLN A 38 16.67 15.89 18.58
N MET A 39 16.05 15.60 19.69
CA MET A 39 16.00 14.26 20.28
C MET A 39 14.55 13.84 20.50
N ALA A 40 14.26 12.55 20.30
CA ALA A 40 12.99 11.91 20.58
C ALA A 40 13.23 10.60 21.33
N ALA A 41 12.42 10.32 22.34
CA ALA A 41 12.54 9.12 23.15
C ALA A 41 11.75 7.92 22.59
N ASN A 42 10.86 8.16 21.61
CA ASN A 42 9.99 7.15 21.02
C ASN A 42 9.52 7.60 19.64
N ALA A 43 8.83 6.69 18.94
CA ALA A 43 8.32 6.92 17.59
C ALA A 43 7.31 8.10 17.53
N ALA A 44 6.45 8.27 18.55
CA ALA A 44 5.44 9.32 18.55
C ALA A 44 6.07 10.71 18.61
N GLU A 45 7.08 10.91 19.46
CA GLU A 45 7.85 12.16 19.53
C GLU A 45 8.60 12.42 18.22
N ALA A 46 9.17 11.37 17.61
CA ALA A 46 9.87 11.50 16.33
C ALA A 46 8.93 11.99 15.23
N ILE A 47 7.72 11.40 15.12
CA ILE A 47 6.69 11.83 14.15
C ILE A 47 6.24 13.26 14.43
N TYR A 48 6.05 13.64 15.69
CA TYR A 48 5.72 15.02 16.05
C TYR A 48 6.78 15.99 15.51
N HIS A 49 8.08 15.67 15.70
CA HIS A 49 9.16 16.53 15.24
C HIS A 49 9.25 16.66 13.73
N VAL A 50 9.10 15.55 12.97
CA VAL A 50 9.17 15.58 11.49
C VAL A 50 7.97 16.29 10.86
N LYS A 51 6.82 16.33 11.53
CA LYS A 51 5.66 17.13 11.10
C LYS A 51 5.87 18.64 11.28
N LEU A 52 6.73 19.04 12.23
CA LEU A 52 7.00 20.45 12.50
C LEU A 52 8.12 21.03 11.62
N ARG A 53 9.09 20.21 11.24
CA ARG A 53 10.26 20.66 10.46
C ARG A 53 10.94 19.51 9.73
N GLU A 54 11.64 19.83 8.65
CA GLU A 54 12.46 18.89 7.91
C GLU A 54 13.81 18.64 8.60
N PHE A 55 14.32 17.43 8.47
CA PHE A 55 15.64 16.98 8.92
C PHE A 55 16.41 16.39 7.76
N GLU A 56 17.69 16.74 7.66
CA GLU A 56 18.60 16.17 6.67
C GLU A 56 19.17 14.80 7.09
N LEU A 57 19.14 14.53 8.41
CA LEU A 57 19.63 13.27 9.01
C LEU A 57 18.69 12.80 10.12
N ILE A 58 18.36 11.52 10.08
CA ILE A 58 17.68 10.83 11.20
C ILE A 58 18.56 9.64 11.60
N LEU A 59 18.93 9.59 12.88
CA LEU A 59 19.56 8.44 13.52
C LEU A 59 18.51 7.79 14.40
N CYS A 60 18.15 6.55 14.10
CA CYS A 60 17.07 5.87 14.80
C CYS A 60 17.55 4.53 15.37
N ASP A 61 17.36 4.32 16.67
CA ASP A 61 17.52 2.98 17.23
C ASP A 61 16.45 2.04 16.65
N PHE A 62 16.84 0.79 16.46
CA PHE A 62 15.89 -0.23 16.03
C PHE A 62 14.85 -0.50 17.13
N ASN A 63 15.30 -0.62 18.38
CA ASN A 63 14.43 -0.88 19.53
C ASN A 63 14.07 0.42 20.22
N LEU A 64 12.80 0.82 20.15
CA LEU A 64 12.31 2.06 20.76
C LEU A 64 11.44 1.78 22.02
N GLY A 65 11.65 0.64 22.67
CA GLY A 65 10.92 0.25 23.88
C GLY A 65 9.52 -0.29 23.58
N ASP A 66 8.56 -0.03 24.48
CA ASP A 66 7.17 -0.47 24.35
C ASP A 66 6.40 0.37 23.33
N GLY A 67 6.43 -0.03 22.07
CA GLY A 67 5.71 0.71 21.04
C GLY A 67 6.10 0.27 19.63
N ARG A 68 6.21 1.24 18.70
CA ARG A 68 6.73 1.02 17.35
C ARG A 68 8.24 0.85 17.41
N ASP A 69 8.76 -0.11 16.64
CA ASP A 69 10.21 -0.21 16.43
C ASP A 69 10.70 0.80 15.37
N GLY A 70 12.02 0.91 15.22
CA GLY A 70 12.63 1.85 14.29
C GLY A 70 12.30 1.56 12.83
N GLN A 71 12.06 0.29 12.46
CA GLN A 71 11.64 -0.10 11.11
C GLN A 71 10.20 0.35 10.83
N GLN A 72 9.29 0.12 11.77
CA GLN A 72 7.90 0.61 11.68
C GLN A 72 7.85 2.14 11.60
N LEU A 73 8.73 2.82 12.34
CA LEU A 73 8.85 4.27 12.26
C LEU A 73 9.32 4.74 10.88
N LEU A 74 10.33 4.10 10.29
CA LEU A 74 10.79 4.41 8.93
C LEU A 74 9.68 4.18 7.90
N GLU A 75 8.98 3.06 7.98
CA GLU A 75 7.85 2.72 7.12
C GLU A 75 6.75 3.80 7.21
N GLU A 76 6.36 4.20 8.42
CA GLU A 76 5.37 5.26 8.63
C GLU A 76 5.84 6.59 8.05
N MET A 77 7.11 6.98 8.29
CA MET A 77 7.66 8.23 7.79
C MET A 77 7.73 8.27 6.26
N ARG A 78 8.09 7.17 5.60
CA ARG A 78 8.20 7.09 4.14
C ARG A 78 6.83 6.96 3.46
N HIS A 79 5.96 6.04 3.91
CA HIS A 79 4.62 5.89 3.35
C HIS A 79 3.71 7.09 3.62
N GLY A 80 3.84 7.69 4.80
CA GLY A 80 3.13 8.93 5.14
C GLY A 80 3.67 10.18 4.45
N ASN A 81 4.75 10.07 3.63
CA ASN A 81 5.47 11.21 3.04
C ASN A 81 5.87 12.26 4.09
N LEU A 82 6.15 11.83 5.33
CA LEU A 82 6.54 12.70 6.43
C LEU A 82 7.99 13.16 6.31
N ILE A 83 8.82 12.37 5.63
CA ILE A 83 10.21 12.70 5.34
C ILE A 83 10.49 12.55 3.82
N PRO A 84 11.18 13.51 3.22
CA PRO A 84 11.55 13.43 1.81
C PRO A 84 12.67 12.39 1.57
N LEU A 85 12.83 11.94 0.31
CA LEU A 85 13.82 10.92 -0.06
C LEU A 85 15.28 11.36 0.17
N ASP A 86 15.55 12.66 0.18
CA ASP A 86 16.87 13.23 0.46
C ASP A 86 17.21 13.28 1.96
N THR A 87 16.25 13.09 2.87
CA THR A 87 16.55 12.83 4.28
C THR A 87 17.31 11.50 4.40
N ALA A 88 18.53 11.57 4.96
CA ALA A 88 19.31 10.39 5.31
C ALA A 88 18.71 9.73 6.56
N PHE A 89 18.30 8.48 6.46
CA PHE A 89 17.80 7.70 7.58
C PHE A 89 18.78 6.56 7.88
N MET A 90 19.43 6.60 9.03
CA MET A 90 20.36 5.56 9.46
C MET A 90 19.79 4.82 10.66
N MET A 91 19.80 3.51 10.58
CA MET A 91 19.41 2.64 11.69
C MET A 91 20.61 2.38 12.59
N VAL A 92 20.45 2.56 13.88
CA VAL A 92 21.48 2.25 14.91
C VAL A 92 20.98 1.04 15.69
N THR A 93 21.71 -0.08 15.67
CA THR A 93 21.20 -1.33 16.25
C THR A 93 22.30 -2.14 16.93
N ALA A 94 21.94 -2.93 17.95
CA ALA A 94 22.80 -3.93 18.56
C ALA A 94 22.78 -5.28 17.80
N GLU A 95 21.85 -5.48 16.88
CA GLU A 95 21.61 -6.76 16.20
C GLU A 95 22.18 -6.80 14.78
N SER A 96 23.24 -7.56 14.56
CA SER A 96 23.85 -7.75 13.23
C SER A 96 22.98 -8.57 12.25
N TYR A 97 22.02 -9.34 12.74
CA TYR A 97 21.12 -10.15 11.92
C TYR A 97 20.17 -9.31 11.06
N TYR A 98 19.76 -8.15 11.57
CA TYR A 98 18.85 -7.26 10.86
C TYR A 98 19.45 -6.61 9.61
N GLU A 99 20.79 -6.42 9.57
CA GLU A 99 21.46 -5.87 8.39
C GLU A 99 21.19 -6.70 7.12
N LYS A 100 21.10 -8.04 7.25
CA LYS A 100 20.86 -8.95 6.12
C LYS A 100 19.40 -9.00 5.69
N VAL A 101 18.46 -8.96 6.64
CA VAL A 101 17.03 -9.12 6.37
C VAL A 101 16.41 -7.81 5.86
N VAL A 102 16.84 -6.67 6.38
CA VAL A 102 16.26 -5.36 6.04
C VAL A 102 16.96 -4.72 4.84
N ALA A 103 18.21 -5.06 4.54
CA ALA A 103 18.88 -4.66 3.28
C ALA A 103 18.13 -5.13 2.02
N THR A 104 17.24 -6.12 2.17
CA THR A 104 16.36 -6.62 1.11
C THR A 104 14.93 -6.11 1.21
N ALA A 105 14.61 -5.28 2.23
CA ALA A 105 13.29 -4.70 2.38
C ALA A 105 13.04 -3.58 1.37
N GLU A 106 11.80 -3.43 0.95
CA GLU A 106 11.35 -2.40 0.00
C GLU A 106 11.61 -0.98 0.54
N LEU A 107 11.63 -0.81 1.86
CA LEU A 107 11.92 0.42 2.59
C LEU A 107 13.10 0.22 3.55
N ALA A 108 14.29 0.00 2.97
CA ALA A 108 15.51 -0.08 3.75
C ALA A 108 15.96 1.33 4.20
N PRO A 109 16.55 1.48 5.40
CA PRO A 109 17.28 2.68 5.77
C PRO A 109 18.47 2.88 4.82
N ASP A 110 19.00 4.10 4.78
CA ASP A 110 20.11 4.42 3.90
C ASP A 110 21.42 3.73 4.31
N ASP A 111 21.59 3.45 5.62
CA ASP A 111 22.69 2.65 6.15
C ASP A 111 22.40 2.18 7.59
N TYR A 112 23.22 1.26 8.09
CA TYR A 112 23.15 0.70 9.44
C TYR A 112 24.41 1.03 10.22
N LEU A 113 24.27 1.31 11.51
CA LEU A 113 25.37 1.47 12.45
C LEU A 113 25.21 0.47 13.59
N ILE A 114 26.08 -0.56 13.60
CA ILE A 114 25.99 -1.65 14.58
C ILE A 114 26.72 -1.24 15.86
N LYS A 115 26.02 -1.30 17.00
CA LYS A 115 26.57 -1.04 18.34
C LYS A 115 27.44 -2.26 18.79
N PRO A 116 28.64 -2.06 19.39
CA PRO A 116 29.31 -0.79 19.63
C PRO A 116 30.06 -0.27 18.39
N PHE A 117 30.14 1.04 18.20
CA PHE A 117 30.84 1.70 17.10
C PHE A 117 31.72 2.86 17.62
N THR A 118 32.73 3.21 16.81
CA THR A 118 33.58 4.36 17.10
C THR A 118 33.05 5.64 16.40
N PRO A 119 33.40 6.84 16.92
CA PRO A 119 33.05 8.11 16.26
C PRO A 119 33.56 8.16 14.80
N GLU A 120 34.75 7.63 14.53
CA GLU A 120 35.36 7.60 13.18
C GLU A 120 34.54 6.76 12.21
N LEU A 121 34.08 5.57 12.65
CA LEU A 121 33.22 4.70 11.85
C LEU A 121 31.90 5.40 11.56
N MET A 122 31.27 5.98 12.58
CA MET A 122 30.02 6.74 12.42
C MET A 122 30.20 7.87 11.42
N ARG A 123 31.27 8.68 11.53
CA ARG A 123 31.57 9.75 10.59
C ARG A 123 31.74 9.25 9.16
N SER A 124 32.51 8.19 8.96
CA SER A 124 32.73 7.59 7.65
C SER A 124 31.43 7.15 6.98
N ARG A 125 30.54 6.49 7.74
CA ARG A 125 29.22 6.06 7.26
C ARG A 125 28.32 7.26 6.93
N LEU A 126 28.25 8.26 7.81
CA LEU A 126 27.49 9.49 7.57
C LEU A 126 27.98 10.24 6.33
N ASP A 127 29.30 10.39 6.17
CA ASP A 127 29.88 11.05 5.00
C ASP A 127 29.50 10.32 3.69
N ALA A 128 29.50 8.99 3.70
CA ALA A 128 29.12 8.19 2.54
C ALA A 128 27.64 8.37 2.18
N VAL A 129 26.74 8.28 3.16
CA VAL A 129 25.29 8.44 2.94
C VAL A 129 24.96 9.85 2.48
N LEU A 130 25.48 10.87 3.16
CA LEU A 130 25.22 12.27 2.83
C LEU A 130 25.81 12.67 1.46
N ALA A 131 26.96 12.09 1.09
CA ALA A 131 27.54 12.30 -0.23
C ALA A 131 26.64 11.68 -1.34
N LYS A 132 26.07 10.48 -1.09
CA LYS A 132 25.10 9.85 -2.00
C LYS A 132 23.83 10.72 -2.13
N LYS A 133 23.23 11.17 -1.00
CA LYS A 133 22.04 12.04 -1.03
C LYS A 133 22.27 13.32 -1.83
N ARG A 134 23.44 13.96 -1.65
CA ARG A 134 23.82 15.15 -2.43
C ARG A 134 23.96 14.85 -3.91
N ALA A 135 24.55 13.71 -4.27
CA ALA A 135 24.68 13.33 -5.68
C ALA A 135 23.31 13.13 -6.35
N PHE A 136 22.33 12.63 -5.61
CA PHE A 136 20.95 12.43 -6.06
C PHE A 136 20.04 13.65 -5.90
N ALA A 137 20.53 14.78 -5.39
CA ALA A 137 19.71 15.95 -5.07
C ALA A 137 18.84 16.42 -6.24
N GLU A 138 19.37 16.43 -7.47
CA GLU A 138 18.64 16.81 -8.67
C GLU A 138 17.54 15.79 -9.02
N VAL A 139 17.84 14.50 -8.90
CA VAL A 139 16.86 13.41 -9.09
C VAL A 139 15.72 13.55 -8.10
N TYR A 140 16.04 13.74 -6.81
CA TYR A 140 15.03 13.89 -5.75
C TYR A 140 14.22 15.16 -5.90
N ARG A 141 14.82 16.26 -6.36
CA ARG A 141 14.14 17.52 -6.65
C ARG A 141 13.05 17.32 -7.70
N HIS A 142 13.38 16.67 -8.82
CA HIS A 142 12.42 16.36 -9.87
C HIS A 142 11.36 15.37 -9.41
N PHE A 143 11.76 14.34 -8.68
CA PHE A 143 10.83 13.35 -8.12
C PHE A 143 9.81 14.01 -7.17
N ARG A 144 10.26 14.86 -6.25
CA ARG A 144 9.41 15.61 -5.30
C ARG A 144 8.44 16.55 -6.02
N ALA A 145 8.88 17.15 -7.11
CA ALA A 145 8.04 17.96 -7.98
C ALA A 145 7.11 17.13 -8.88
N HIS A 146 7.12 15.80 -8.75
CA HIS A 146 6.39 14.84 -9.59
C HIS A 146 6.75 14.90 -11.10
N HIS A 147 7.89 15.49 -11.45
CA HIS A 147 8.43 15.48 -12.79
C HIS A 147 9.21 14.19 -13.05
N LEU A 148 8.48 13.04 -13.07
CA LEU A 148 9.10 11.70 -13.11
C LEU A 148 9.97 11.48 -14.34
N GLN A 149 9.58 12.03 -15.50
CA GLN A 149 10.38 11.97 -16.72
C GLN A 149 11.71 12.71 -16.58
N ALA A 150 11.68 13.91 -15.99
CA ALA A 150 12.90 14.69 -15.73
C ALA A 150 13.77 14.02 -14.66
N ALA A 151 13.15 13.37 -13.66
CA ALA A 151 13.87 12.57 -12.67
C ALA A 151 14.60 11.38 -13.33
N ALA A 152 13.97 10.69 -14.28
CA ALA A 152 14.60 9.60 -15.03
C ALA A 152 15.79 10.11 -15.88
N GLN A 153 15.66 11.26 -16.56
CA GLN A 153 16.75 11.90 -17.29
C GLN A 153 17.89 12.35 -16.35
N ALA A 154 17.56 12.87 -15.17
CA ALA A 154 18.56 13.22 -14.17
C ALA A 154 19.34 12.01 -13.66
N CYS A 155 18.73 10.81 -13.62
CA CYS A 155 19.43 9.56 -13.33
C CYS A 155 20.48 9.22 -14.40
N ASP A 156 20.19 9.44 -15.69
CA ASP A 156 21.15 9.22 -16.78
C ASP A 156 22.36 10.16 -16.64
N ILE A 157 22.10 11.44 -16.42
CA ILE A 157 23.16 12.44 -16.20
C ILE A 157 24.00 12.08 -14.97
N LEU A 158 23.36 11.61 -13.87
CA LEU A 158 24.07 11.18 -12.67
C LEU A 158 24.95 9.94 -12.94
N ALA A 159 24.43 8.96 -13.67
CA ALA A 159 25.14 7.72 -14.01
C ALA A 159 26.42 7.98 -14.83
N GLU A 160 26.39 9.00 -15.71
CA GLU A 160 27.55 9.43 -16.50
C GLU A 160 28.55 10.26 -15.67
N ARG A 161 28.06 11.26 -14.93
CA ARG A 161 28.90 12.21 -14.18
C ARG A 161 29.54 11.62 -12.92
N ALA A 162 28.89 10.63 -12.30
CA ALA A 162 29.32 10.02 -11.07
C ALA A 162 29.29 8.49 -11.15
N PRO A 163 30.26 7.84 -11.82
CA PRO A 163 30.28 6.40 -12.09
C PRO A 163 30.12 5.52 -10.83
N ARG A 164 30.58 6.00 -9.67
CA ARG A 164 30.41 5.29 -8.38
C ARG A 164 28.94 5.10 -7.97
N TYR A 165 28.03 5.95 -8.47
CA TYR A 165 26.58 5.89 -8.20
C TYR A 165 25.77 5.41 -9.40
N ARG A 166 26.44 4.98 -10.49
CA ARG A 166 25.78 4.53 -11.72
C ARG A 166 24.73 3.46 -11.45
N ILE A 167 25.09 2.45 -10.68
CA ILE A 167 24.19 1.33 -10.37
C ILE A 167 22.98 1.80 -9.55
N ASP A 168 23.19 2.68 -8.58
CA ASP A 168 22.07 3.25 -7.79
C ASP A 168 21.17 4.14 -8.65
N ALA A 169 21.74 4.92 -9.57
CA ALA A 169 20.98 5.77 -10.49
C ALA A 169 20.13 4.94 -11.47
N LEU A 170 20.70 3.85 -12.02
CA LEU A 170 19.97 2.93 -12.90
C LEU A 170 18.86 2.18 -12.14
N ARG A 171 19.08 1.81 -10.87
CA ARG A 171 18.04 1.23 -10.01
C ARG A 171 16.86 2.20 -9.86
N PHE A 172 17.15 3.45 -9.49
CA PHE A 172 16.11 4.46 -9.30
C PHE A 172 15.37 4.77 -10.63
N LYS A 173 16.11 4.84 -11.74
CA LYS A 173 15.53 5.01 -13.09
C LYS A 173 14.59 3.87 -13.46
N GLY A 174 14.95 2.62 -13.17
CA GLY A 174 14.12 1.45 -13.42
C GLY A 174 12.76 1.55 -12.71
N GLU A 175 12.75 1.92 -11.42
CA GLU A 175 11.51 2.14 -10.67
C GLU A 175 10.68 3.31 -11.23
N LEU A 176 11.33 4.38 -11.69
CA LEU A 176 10.65 5.49 -12.37
C LEU A 176 10.02 5.06 -13.69
N LEU A 177 10.70 4.24 -14.49
CA LEU A 177 10.15 3.73 -15.76
C LEU A 177 8.94 2.82 -15.54
N ILE A 178 8.99 1.96 -14.52
CA ILE A 178 7.83 1.15 -14.11
C ILE A 178 6.66 2.07 -13.70
N THR A 179 6.93 3.08 -12.86
CA THR A 179 5.91 4.05 -12.42
C THR A 179 5.29 4.83 -13.58
N LEU A 180 6.09 5.16 -14.59
CA LEU A 180 5.65 5.83 -15.83
C LEU A 180 4.90 4.88 -16.79
N GLY A 181 4.84 3.57 -16.51
CA GLY A 181 4.27 2.56 -17.41
C GLY A 181 5.13 2.26 -18.65
N ARG A 182 6.39 2.71 -18.67
CA ARG A 182 7.36 2.49 -19.77
C ARG A 182 8.05 1.14 -19.58
N LEU A 183 7.26 0.07 -19.62
CA LEU A 183 7.67 -1.27 -19.20
C LEU A 183 8.75 -1.88 -20.10
N ASP A 184 8.69 -1.65 -21.41
CA ASP A 184 9.70 -2.15 -22.36
C ASP A 184 11.08 -1.52 -22.10
N GLU A 185 11.11 -0.24 -21.75
CA GLU A 185 12.34 0.46 -21.42
C GLU A 185 12.89 0.04 -20.06
N ALA A 186 12.01 -0.23 -19.09
CA ALA A 186 12.40 -0.81 -17.81
C ALA A 186 13.01 -2.20 -18.00
N GLU A 187 12.38 -3.06 -18.83
CA GLU A 187 12.88 -4.39 -19.18
C GLU A 187 14.30 -4.29 -19.79
N ALA A 188 14.48 -3.44 -20.82
CA ALA A 188 15.77 -3.24 -21.47
C ALA A 188 16.86 -2.74 -20.50
N LEU A 189 16.51 -1.78 -19.63
CA LEU A 189 17.44 -1.26 -18.62
C LEU A 189 17.87 -2.33 -17.63
N TYR A 190 16.93 -3.13 -17.10
CA TYR A 190 17.29 -4.21 -16.17
C TYR A 190 18.12 -5.30 -16.84
N GLN A 191 17.86 -5.63 -18.11
CA GLN A 191 18.68 -6.57 -18.89
C GLN A 191 20.11 -6.04 -19.08
N GLU A 192 20.29 -4.74 -19.39
CA GLU A 192 21.59 -4.10 -19.46
C GLU A 192 22.35 -4.20 -18.12
N VAL A 193 21.69 -3.89 -17.01
CA VAL A 193 22.31 -3.98 -15.68
C VAL A 193 22.71 -5.40 -15.35
N ILE A 194 21.88 -6.39 -15.66
CA ILE A 194 22.18 -7.81 -15.42
C ILE A 194 23.37 -8.28 -16.26
N ALA A 195 23.49 -7.82 -17.50
CA ALA A 195 24.63 -8.14 -18.38
C ALA A 195 25.95 -7.55 -17.86
N LEU A 196 25.90 -6.37 -17.22
CA LEU A 196 27.08 -5.78 -16.58
C LEU A 196 27.47 -6.50 -15.29
N ARG A 197 26.49 -6.87 -14.49
CA ARG A 197 26.66 -7.57 -13.22
C ARG A 197 25.37 -8.27 -12.82
N ALA A 198 25.47 -9.53 -12.44
CA ALA A 198 24.33 -10.31 -11.93
C ALA A 198 23.92 -9.80 -10.53
N ILE A 199 23.06 -8.78 -10.47
CA ILE A 199 22.62 -8.15 -9.23
C ILE A 199 21.17 -8.59 -8.92
N PRO A 200 20.86 -9.14 -7.72
CA PRO A 200 19.55 -9.67 -7.39
C PRO A 200 18.40 -8.66 -7.58
N TRP A 201 18.58 -7.39 -7.17
CA TRP A 201 17.52 -6.38 -7.33
C TRP A 201 17.19 -6.07 -8.82
N ALA A 202 18.18 -6.19 -9.73
CA ALA A 202 17.92 -5.95 -11.16
C ALA A 202 17.08 -7.09 -11.77
N ARG A 203 17.33 -8.35 -11.33
CA ARG A 203 16.49 -9.50 -11.71
C ARG A 203 15.07 -9.37 -11.14
N LEU A 204 14.92 -8.90 -9.89
CA LEU A 204 13.63 -8.62 -9.30
C LEU A 204 12.87 -7.53 -10.08
N GLY A 205 13.56 -6.44 -10.46
CA GLY A 205 12.99 -5.38 -11.28
C GLY A 205 12.58 -5.85 -12.67
N LEU A 206 13.39 -6.71 -13.29
CA LEU A 206 13.05 -7.36 -14.57
C LEU A 206 11.81 -8.25 -14.43
N ALA A 207 11.74 -9.08 -13.39
CA ALA A 207 10.59 -9.92 -13.13
C ALA A 207 9.30 -9.09 -12.90
N ARG A 208 9.40 -7.96 -12.18
CA ARG A 208 8.29 -7.02 -12.00
C ARG A 208 7.85 -6.41 -13.34
N SER A 209 8.79 -6.00 -14.19
CA SER A 209 8.48 -5.45 -15.52
C SER A 209 7.76 -6.49 -16.39
N LEU A 210 8.22 -7.74 -16.38
CA LEU A 210 7.61 -8.86 -17.12
C LEU A 210 6.19 -9.15 -16.60
N HIS A 211 5.99 -9.21 -15.29
CA HIS A 211 4.68 -9.40 -14.69
C HIS A 211 3.69 -8.30 -15.09
N LEU A 212 4.10 -7.04 -15.01
CA LEU A 212 3.26 -5.91 -15.43
C LEU A 212 2.94 -5.91 -16.93
N GLN A 213 3.78 -6.56 -17.74
CA GLN A 213 3.52 -6.85 -19.17
C GLN A 213 2.68 -8.11 -19.40
N GLN A 214 2.18 -8.77 -18.34
CA GLN A 214 1.44 -10.04 -18.40
C GLN A 214 2.27 -11.22 -18.95
N LYS A 215 3.61 -11.14 -18.83
CA LYS A 215 4.55 -12.19 -19.18
C LYS A 215 4.86 -13.05 -17.95
N GLU A 216 3.85 -13.80 -17.46
CA GLU A 216 3.92 -14.45 -16.13
C GLU A 216 4.93 -15.60 -16.07
N ALA A 217 5.05 -16.41 -17.12
CA ALA A 217 5.94 -17.57 -17.12
C ALA A 217 7.42 -17.18 -17.01
N PRO A 218 7.97 -16.24 -17.81
CA PRO A 218 9.35 -15.79 -17.64
C PRO A 218 9.56 -15.04 -16.30
N ALA A 219 8.56 -14.30 -15.79
CA ALA A 219 8.64 -13.67 -14.49
C ALA A 219 8.82 -14.69 -13.36
N GLU A 220 8.02 -15.76 -13.35
CA GLU A 220 8.09 -16.84 -12.37
C GLU A 220 9.44 -17.56 -12.39
N THR A 221 9.94 -17.90 -13.59
CA THR A 221 11.25 -18.54 -13.75
C THR A 221 12.36 -17.68 -13.13
N LEU A 222 12.37 -16.40 -13.46
CA LEU A 222 13.37 -15.46 -12.97
C LEU A 222 13.29 -15.25 -11.45
N LEU A 223 12.07 -15.22 -10.88
CA LEU A 223 11.87 -15.11 -9.44
C LEU A 223 12.35 -16.34 -8.68
N ASN A 224 12.14 -17.54 -9.21
CA ASN A 224 12.67 -18.75 -8.61
C ASN A 224 14.22 -18.75 -8.63
N GLU A 225 14.86 -18.31 -9.72
CA GLU A 225 16.31 -18.14 -9.76
C GLU A 225 16.82 -17.12 -8.72
N VAL A 226 16.10 -15.99 -8.54
CA VAL A 226 16.44 -14.99 -7.52
C VAL A 226 16.35 -15.58 -6.12
N ILE A 227 15.29 -16.34 -5.83
CA ILE A 227 15.07 -17.00 -4.54
C ILE A 227 16.12 -18.07 -4.25
N GLU A 228 16.56 -18.83 -5.26
CA GLU A 228 17.63 -19.82 -5.10
C GLU A 228 18.98 -19.16 -4.79
N GLN A 229 19.28 -18.02 -5.43
CA GLN A 229 20.57 -17.33 -5.25
C GLN A 229 20.59 -16.42 -4.02
N THR A 230 19.45 -15.89 -3.62
CA THR A 230 19.31 -14.93 -2.52
C THR A 230 18.04 -15.25 -1.74
N PRO A 231 18.03 -16.33 -0.94
CA PRO A 231 16.85 -16.79 -0.20
C PRO A 231 16.27 -15.73 0.75
N GLU A 232 17.09 -14.77 1.22
CA GLU A 232 16.69 -13.69 2.11
C GLU A 232 15.94 -12.56 1.40
N MET A 233 15.89 -12.53 0.07
CA MET A 233 15.21 -11.48 -0.69
C MET A 233 13.70 -11.63 -0.64
N VAL A 234 13.10 -11.17 0.44
CA VAL A 234 11.68 -11.38 0.75
C VAL A 234 10.76 -10.79 -0.31
N ALA A 235 11.14 -9.66 -0.93
CA ALA A 235 10.38 -9.05 -2.03
C ALA A 235 10.21 -9.97 -3.26
N ALA A 236 11.10 -10.95 -3.45
CA ALA A 236 10.95 -11.93 -4.53
C ALA A 236 9.81 -12.91 -4.24
N TYR A 237 9.58 -13.30 -2.99
CA TYR A 237 8.45 -14.13 -2.60
C TYR A 237 7.11 -13.39 -2.71
N ASP A 238 7.10 -12.10 -2.34
CA ASP A 238 5.90 -11.26 -2.48
C ASP A 238 5.48 -11.13 -3.94
N LEU A 239 6.43 -10.86 -4.84
CA LEU A 239 6.18 -10.77 -6.28
C LEU A 239 5.84 -12.14 -6.89
N LEU A 240 6.49 -13.23 -6.43
CA LEU A 240 6.15 -14.59 -6.87
C LEU A 240 4.69 -14.94 -6.53
N ALA A 241 4.23 -14.55 -5.36
CA ALA A 241 2.83 -14.74 -4.98
C ALA A 241 1.87 -13.97 -5.92
N GLU A 242 2.20 -12.75 -6.34
CA GLU A 242 1.42 -11.98 -7.33
C GLU A 242 1.38 -12.68 -8.68
N VAL A 243 2.52 -13.13 -9.18
CA VAL A 243 2.64 -13.89 -10.44
C VAL A 243 1.82 -15.18 -10.38
N CYS A 244 1.91 -15.93 -9.26
CA CYS A 244 1.12 -17.16 -9.09
C CYS A 244 -0.39 -16.88 -9.04
N GLN A 245 -0.83 -15.78 -8.41
CA GLN A 245 -2.24 -15.36 -8.43
C GLN A 245 -2.69 -15.01 -9.85
N ALA A 246 -1.90 -14.26 -10.62
CA ALA A 246 -2.20 -13.93 -12.01
C ALA A 246 -2.32 -15.18 -12.89
N LYS A 247 -1.51 -16.21 -12.61
CA LYS A 247 -1.58 -17.54 -13.25
C LYS A 247 -2.74 -18.41 -12.74
N LYS A 248 -3.59 -17.89 -11.85
CA LYS A 248 -4.68 -18.64 -11.20
C LYS A 248 -4.20 -19.88 -10.44
N ASN A 249 -3.03 -19.80 -9.82
CA ASN A 249 -2.48 -20.84 -8.94
C ASN A 249 -2.39 -20.35 -7.49
N PRO A 250 -3.51 -20.30 -6.76
CA PRO A 250 -3.55 -19.74 -5.40
C PRO A 250 -2.77 -20.60 -4.38
N ALA A 251 -2.61 -21.90 -4.61
CA ALA A 251 -1.82 -22.75 -3.73
C ALA A 251 -0.32 -22.39 -3.79
N ALA A 252 0.23 -22.18 -4.98
CA ALA A 252 1.62 -21.72 -5.14
C ALA A 252 1.82 -20.29 -4.57
N ALA A 253 0.82 -19.41 -4.71
CA ALA A 253 0.85 -18.08 -4.13
C ALA A 253 0.91 -18.12 -2.59
N GLN A 254 0.11 -18.99 -1.95
CA GLN A 254 0.16 -19.21 -0.50
C GLN A 254 1.56 -19.69 -0.08
N GLN A 255 2.08 -20.73 -0.74
CA GLN A 255 3.39 -21.30 -0.43
C GLN A 255 4.53 -20.27 -0.54
N ALA A 256 4.48 -19.40 -1.56
CA ALA A 256 5.45 -18.31 -1.69
C ALA A 256 5.39 -17.36 -0.50
N LEU A 257 4.19 -16.92 -0.08
CA LEU A 257 4.03 -16.04 1.08
C LEU A 257 4.41 -16.70 2.40
N GLU A 258 4.11 -17.97 2.60
CA GLU A 258 4.54 -18.74 3.79
C GLU A 258 6.06 -18.74 3.92
N ARG A 259 6.77 -18.99 2.82
CA ARG A 259 8.25 -18.91 2.78
C ARG A 259 8.75 -17.50 3.08
N GLY A 260 8.13 -16.47 2.51
CA GLY A 260 8.46 -15.06 2.80
C GLY A 260 8.21 -14.67 4.27
N VAL A 261 7.11 -15.15 4.86
CA VAL A 261 6.77 -14.94 6.28
C VAL A 261 7.76 -15.66 7.20
N ALA A 262 8.24 -16.85 6.83
CA ALA A 262 9.24 -17.57 7.62
C ALA A 262 10.58 -16.79 7.74
N ILE A 263 10.94 -16.00 6.73
CA ILE A 263 12.13 -15.16 6.73
C ILE A 263 11.87 -13.84 7.48
N SER A 264 10.76 -13.17 7.19
CA SER A 264 10.38 -11.88 7.77
C SER A 264 8.89 -11.85 8.14
N GLY A 265 8.58 -12.36 9.32
CA GLY A 265 7.20 -12.50 9.81
C GLY A 265 6.60 -11.25 10.45
N ARG A 266 7.31 -10.12 10.49
CA ARG A 266 6.84 -8.87 11.13
C ARG A 266 6.10 -7.93 10.19
N THR A 267 6.22 -8.09 8.88
CA THR A 267 5.60 -7.21 7.89
C THR A 267 4.09 -7.44 7.86
N VAL A 268 3.33 -6.42 8.24
CA VAL A 268 1.86 -6.45 8.33
C VAL A 268 1.24 -6.83 6.99
N HIS A 269 1.60 -6.16 5.90
CA HIS A 269 1.04 -6.43 4.57
C HIS A 269 1.23 -7.89 4.11
N ARG A 270 2.39 -8.50 4.39
CA ARG A 270 2.63 -9.90 4.02
C ARG A 270 1.75 -10.85 4.80
N GLN A 271 1.56 -10.60 6.10
CA GLN A 271 0.64 -11.38 6.93
C GLN A 271 -0.81 -11.21 6.48
N GLN A 272 -1.24 -9.98 6.14
CA GLN A 272 -2.56 -9.71 5.59
C GLN A 272 -2.79 -10.51 4.30
N ARG A 273 -1.85 -10.43 3.35
CA ARG A 273 -1.94 -11.18 2.08
C ARG A 273 -1.94 -12.69 2.28
N LEU A 274 -1.08 -13.21 3.17
CA LEU A 274 -1.08 -14.64 3.50
C LEU A 274 -2.43 -15.06 4.07
N GLY A 275 -2.97 -14.30 5.01
CA GLY A 275 -4.28 -14.56 5.61
C GLY A 275 -5.41 -14.59 4.56
N GLU A 276 -5.39 -13.64 3.64
CA GLU A 276 -6.38 -13.56 2.56
C GLU A 276 -6.32 -14.73 1.58
N ILE A 277 -5.11 -15.10 1.15
CA ILE A 277 -4.92 -16.21 0.20
C ILE A 277 -5.20 -17.55 0.87
N ALA A 278 -4.73 -17.77 2.09
CA ALA A 278 -5.01 -18.97 2.85
C ALA A 278 -6.52 -19.14 3.10
N HIS A 279 -7.23 -18.06 3.46
CA HIS A 279 -8.68 -18.07 3.61
C HIS A 279 -9.38 -18.44 2.28
N ALA A 280 -8.97 -17.84 1.16
CA ALA A 280 -9.52 -18.17 -0.17
C ALA A 280 -9.24 -19.61 -0.59
N ASN A 281 -8.15 -20.21 -0.15
CA ASN A 281 -7.79 -21.62 -0.37
C ASN A 281 -8.50 -22.58 0.61
N GLY A 282 -9.27 -22.07 1.58
CA GLY A 282 -9.93 -22.88 2.61
C GLY A 282 -8.99 -23.32 3.76
N ASP A 283 -7.74 -22.85 3.77
CA ASP A 283 -6.80 -23.09 4.86
C ASP A 283 -7.06 -22.09 6.01
N LEU A 284 -8.11 -22.38 6.77
CA LEU A 284 -8.54 -21.55 7.90
C LEU A 284 -7.49 -21.52 9.03
N GLY A 285 -6.63 -22.54 9.11
CA GLY A 285 -5.57 -22.60 10.11
C GLY A 285 -4.51 -21.54 9.88
N THR A 286 -3.93 -21.53 8.68
CA THR A 286 -2.93 -20.53 8.26
C THR A 286 -3.56 -19.13 8.22
N ALA A 287 -4.79 -18.99 7.72
CA ALA A 287 -5.50 -17.71 7.70
C ALA A 287 -5.64 -17.10 9.11
N ARG A 288 -6.10 -17.91 10.09
CA ARG A 288 -6.21 -17.48 11.50
C ARG A 288 -4.88 -17.04 12.07
N ALA A 289 -3.83 -17.85 11.87
CA ALA A 289 -2.49 -17.52 12.36
C ALA A 289 -1.95 -16.23 11.77
N ALA A 290 -2.12 -16.03 10.46
CA ALA A 290 -1.67 -14.84 9.76
C ALA A 290 -2.41 -13.57 10.24
N PHE A 291 -3.74 -13.57 10.31
CA PHE A 291 -4.51 -12.43 10.83
C PHE A 291 -4.27 -12.15 12.32
N ALA A 292 -4.06 -13.18 13.14
CA ALA A 292 -3.67 -13.00 14.53
C ALA A 292 -2.29 -12.32 14.65
N ASN A 293 -1.33 -12.71 13.80
CA ASN A 293 -0.02 -12.06 13.71
C ASN A 293 -0.10 -10.59 13.26
N VAL A 294 -1.03 -10.24 12.36
CA VAL A 294 -1.30 -8.83 12.00
C VAL A 294 -1.64 -8.02 13.23
N LEU A 295 -2.56 -8.50 14.07
CA LEU A 295 -3.02 -7.76 15.25
C LEU A 295 -2.01 -7.76 16.40
N ASP A 296 -1.21 -8.80 16.55
CA ASP A 296 -0.23 -8.94 17.61
C ASP A 296 1.06 -8.18 17.29
N LYS A 297 1.68 -8.49 16.15
CA LYS A 297 2.95 -7.88 15.72
C LYS A 297 2.78 -6.48 15.12
N GLY A 298 1.62 -6.21 14.53
CA GLY A 298 1.24 -4.93 13.96
C GLY A 298 0.59 -3.95 14.93
N ARG A 299 0.53 -4.24 16.23
CA ARG A 299 -0.23 -3.48 17.23
C ARG A 299 -0.07 -1.96 17.16
N HIS A 300 1.10 -1.48 16.78
CA HIS A 300 1.43 -0.05 16.67
C HIS A 300 1.64 0.40 15.21
N SER A 301 1.44 -0.50 14.24
CA SER A 301 1.60 -0.19 12.82
C SER A 301 0.38 0.58 12.30
N ILE A 302 0.65 1.61 11.49
CA ILE A 302 -0.41 2.36 10.78
C ILE A 302 -1.12 1.52 9.71
N PHE A 303 -0.56 0.36 9.36
CA PHE A 303 -1.11 -0.55 8.35
C PHE A 303 -2.16 -1.51 8.89
N VAL A 304 -2.34 -1.56 10.21
CA VAL A 304 -3.45 -2.32 10.82
C VAL A 304 -4.71 -1.49 10.74
N THR A 305 -5.71 -2.06 10.11
CA THR A 305 -7.00 -1.43 9.85
C THR A 305 -8.12 -2.13 10.61
N PRO A 306 -9.30 -1.51 10.76
CA PRO A 306 -10.46 -2.20 11.33
C PRO A 306 -10.82 -3.50 10.60
N ALA A 307 -10.59 -3.61 9.29
CA ALA A 307 -10.85 -4.81 8.51
C ALA A 307 -10.06 -6.04 9.00
N ASP A 308 -8.84 -5.85 9.53
CA ASP A 308 -8.01 -6.95 10.02
C ASP A 308 -8.63 -7.67 11.22
N PHE A 309 -9.30 -6.91 12.10
CA PHE A 309 -10.07 -7.49 13.22
C PHE A 309 -11.27 -8.28 12.70
N GLY A 310 -11.96 -7.76 11.68
CA GLY A 310 -13.07 -8.44 11.02
C GLY A 310 -12.62 -9.74 10.37
N ASN A 311 -11.48 -9.73 9.66
CA ASN A 311 -10.90 -10.90 9.02
C ASN A 311 -10.58 -12.01 10.03
N LEU A 312 -9.95 -11.67 11.17
CA LEU A 312 -9.69 -12.66 12.22
C LEU A 312 -10.97 -13.22 12.79
N CYS A 313 -11.96 -12.37 13.14
CA CYS A 313 -13.24 -12.80 13.68
C CYS A 313 -13.99 -13.71 12.69
N ARG A 314 -13.99 -13.37 11.39
CA ARG A 314 -14.60 -14.20 10.33
C ARG A 314 -14.04 -15.61 10.34
N VAL A 315 -12.71 -15.74 10.29
CA VAL A 315 -12.04 -17.05 10.27
C VAL A 315 -12.35 -17.85 11.54
N GLN A 316 -12.36 -17.21 12.71
CA GLN A 316 -12.71 -17.85 13.97
C GLN A 316 -14.17 -18.36 13.98
N VAL A 317 -15.12 -17.57 13.46
CA VAL A 317 -16.53 -17.96 13.33
C VAL A 317 -16.70 -19.12 12.32
N GLU A 318 -16.00 -19.08 11.19
CA GLU A 318 -16.01 -20.16 10.19
C GLU A 318 -15.43 -21.47 10.75
N GLN A 319 -14.42 -21.40 11.63
CA GLN A 319 -13.90 -22.55 12.38
C GLN A 319 -14.84 -23.04 13.52
N GLY A 320 -15.90 -22.29 13.82
CA GLY A 320 -16.79 -22.59 14.95
C GLY A 320 -16.27 -22.16 16.33
N ASP A 321 -15.12 -21.45 16.38
CA ASP A 321 -14.53 -20.97 17.63
C ASP A 321 -15.12 -19.61 18.04
N LEU A 322 -16.39 -19.63 18.44
CA LEU A 322 -17.14 -18.42 18.79
C LEU A 322 -16.60 -17.74 20.06
N THR A 323 -15.95 -18.51 20.93
CA THR A 323 -15.30 -17.98 22.13
C THR A 323 -14.12 -17.10 21.76
N ALA A 324 -13.21 -17.60 20.91
CA ALA A 324 -12.07 -16.84 20.43
C ALA A 324 -12.51 -15.57 19.68
N ALA A 325 -13.56 -15.66 18.84
CA ALA A 325 -14.09 -14.49 18.14
C ALA A 325 -14.61 -13.41 19.11
N SER A 326 -15.36 -13.83 20.15
CA SER A 326 -15.84 -12.93 21.20
C SER A 326 -14.71 -12.29 21.99
N ASP A 327 -13.67 -13.05 22.31
CA ASP A 327 -12.51 -12.56 23.05
C ASP A 327 -11.66 -11.60 22.21
N THR A 328 -11.52 -11.86 20.90
CA THR A 328 -10.90 -10.92 19.96
C THR A 328 -11.62 -9.57 19.99
N LEU A 329 -12.95 -9.55 19.89
CA LEU A 329 -13.74 -8.32 19.93
C LEU A 329 -13.62 -7.59 21.28
N LYS A 330 -13.62 -8.31 22.41
CA LYS A 330 -13.44 -7.72 23.75
C LYS A 330 -12.04 -7.12 23.91
N LYS A 331 -11.00 -7.86 23.53
CA LYS A 331 -9.58 -7.43 23.64
C LYS A 331 -9.32 -6.14 22.85
N HIS A 332 -9.92 -5.99 21.68
CA HIS A 332 -9.66 -4.88 20.77
C HIS A 332 -10.79 -3.84 20.72
N LYS A 333 -11.70 -3.88 21.69
CA LYS A 333 -12.87 -2.97 21.75
C LYS A 333 -12.49 -1.50 21.66
N SER A 334 -11.48 -1.06 22.39
CA SER A 334 -11.03 0.35 22.39
C SER A 334 -10.51 0.80 21.04
N SER A 335 -9.77 -0.05 20.34
CA SER A 335 -9.26 0.26 18.99
C SER A 335 -10.39 0.36 17.97
N LEU A 336 -11.39 -0.53 18.05
CA LEU A 336 -12.54 -0.56 17.14
C LEU A 336 -13.53 0.59 17.41
N GLN A 337 -13.67 1.03 18.64
CA GLN A 337 -14.58 2.14 18.99
C GLN A 337 -14.04 3.52 18.56
N GLY A 338 -12.78 3.62 18.19
CA GLY A 338 -12.12 4.88 17.82
C GLY A 338 -12.55 5.47 16.47
N SER A 339 -13.22 4.70 15.61
CA SER A 339 -13.68 5.16 14.30
C SER A 339 -15.06 4.58 13.93
N PRO A 340 -15.84 5.26 13.06
CA PRO A 340 -17.09 4.72 12.54
C PRO A 340 -16.94 3.37 11.84
N GLU A 341 -15.85 3.19 11.07
CA GLU A 341 -15.51 1.93 10.39
C GLU A 341 -15.24 0.82 11.40
N GLY A 342 -14.49 1.10 12.46
CA GLY A 342 -14.20 0.13 13.52
C GLY A 342 -15.48 -0.30 14.26
N GLN A 343 -16.38 0.64 14.54
CA GLN A 343 -17.68 0.35 15.14
C GLN A 343 -18.53 -0.54 14.22
N LEU A 344 -18.51 -0.29 12.90
CA LEU A 344 -19.20 -1.13 11.93
C LEU A 344 -18.63 -2.54 11.88
N VAL A 345 -17.31 -2.70 11.83
CA VAL A 345 -16.66 -4.02 11.91
C VAL A 345 -17.08 -4.76 13.18
N MET A 346 -17.07 -4.07 14.32
CA MET A 346 -17.48 -4.66 15.60
C MET A 346 -18.94 -5.12 15.57
N ALA A 347 -19.86 -4.31 15.04
CA ALA A 347 -21.26 -4.67 14.94
C ALA A 347 -21.50 -5.87 14.03
N VAL A 348 -20.85 -5.91 12.85
CA VAL A 348 -20.94 -7.04 11.90
C VAL A 348 -20.39 -8.31 12.54
N ALA A 349 -19.20 -8.26 13.13
CA ALA A 349 -18.58 -9.42 13.75
C ALA A 349 -19.39 -9.95 14.96
N GLN A 350 -19.99 -9.08 15.77
CA GLN A 350 -20.93 -9.48 16.82
C GLN A 350 -22.17 -10.17 16.23
N GLY A 351 -22.71 -9.63 15.13
CA GLY A 351 -23.82 -10.23 14.41
C GLY A 351 -23.50 -11.65 13.94
N MET A 352 -22.33 -11.85 13.31
CA MET A 352 -21.83 -13.17 12.88
C MET A 352 -21.74 -14.16 14.03
N VAL A 353 -21.11 -13.77 15.15
CA VAL A 353 -20.95 -14.62 16.34
C VAL A 353 -22.31 -15.01 16.89
N HIS A 354 -23.24 -14.06 17.08
CA HIS A 354 -24.55 -14.31 17.64
C HIS A 354 -25.46 -15.13 16.71
N ALA A 355 -25.42 -14.87 15.40
CA ALA A 355 -26.17 -15.65 14.42
C ALA A 355 -25.69 -17.12 14.42
N LYS A 356 -24.37 -17.34 14.40
CA LYS A 356 -23.80 -18.69 14.44
C LYS A 356 -24.05 -19.41 15.78
N ALA A 357 -24.15 -18.66 16.89
CA ALA A 357 -24.50 -19.19 18.21
C ALA A 357 -26.00 -19.46 18.38
N GLY A 358 -26.86 -19.14 17.43
CA GLY A 358 -28.32 -19.25 17.53
C GLY A 358 -28.96 -18.17 18.41
N ASN A 359 -28.25 -17.12 18.80
CA ASN A 359 -28.72 -16.02 19.65
C ASN A 359 -29.46 -14.97 18.82
N ALA A 360 -30.62 -15.30 18.25
CA ALA A 360 -31.33 -14.47 17.26
C ALA A 360 -31.57 -13.03 17.74
N LYS A 361 -31.95 -12.83 19.04
CA LYS A 361 -32.20 -11.48 19.58
C LYS A 361 -30.96 -10.59 19.59
N GLU A 362 -29.82 -11.13 19.97
CA GLU A 362 -28.57 -10.36 20.00
C GLU A 362 -28.00 -10.16 18.58
N ALA A 363 -28.18 -11.15 17.70
CA ALA A 363 -27.84 -10.99 16.27
C ALA A 363 -28.65 -9.83 15.66
N GLN A 364 -29.96 -9.77 15.93
CA GLN A 364 -30.81 -8.70 15.44
C GLN A 364 -30.36 -7.31 15.92
N LYS A 365 -30.01 -7.18 17.21
CA LYS A 365 -29.48 -5.90 17.75
C LYS A 365 -28.18 -5.48 17.07
N ALA A 366 -27.29 -6.44 16.82
CA ALA A 366 -26.03 -6.17 16.14
C ALA A 366 -26.24 -5.72 14.68
N LEU A 367 -27.17 -6.36 13.97
CA LEU A 367 -27.56 -5.97 12.62
C LEU A 367 -28.19 -4.57 12.58
N ASP A 368 -29.08 -4.24 13.54
CA ASP A 368 -29.66 -2.90 13.63
C ASP A 368 -28.60 -1.83 13.91
N ALA A 369 -27.61 -2.14 14.75
CA ALA A 369 -26.47 -1.26 14.99
C ALA A 369 -25.62 -1.05 13.72
N ALA A 370 -25.36 -2.13 12.96
CA ALA A 370 -24.62 -2.05 11.69
C ALA A 370 -25.39 -1.19 10.65
N ALA A 371 -26.71 -1.38 10.55
CA ALA A 371 -27.57 -0.60 9.66
C ALA A 371 -27.55 0.90 10.04
N ALA A 372 -27.67 1.23 11.34
CA ALA A 372 -27.60 2.60 11.84
C ALA A 372 -26.25 3.27 11.55
N LEU A 373 -25.14 2.55 11.76
CA LEU A 373 -23.79 3.06 11.46
C LEU A 373 -23.61 3.32 9.97
N ARG A 374 -24.10 2.43 9.09
CA ARG A 374 -24.09 2.65 7.65
C ARG A 374 -24.92 3.87 7.23
N ALA A 375 -26.10 4.01 7.80
CA ALA A 375 -26.97 5.18 7.57
C ALA A 375 -26.29 6.50 8.03
N ALA A 376 -25.45 6.44 9.07
CA ALA A 376 -24.63 7.55 9.55
C ALA A 376 -23.35 7.78 8.70
N GLY A 377 -23.12 7.00 7.65
CA GLY A 377 -22.01 7.16 6.72
C GLY A 377 -20.79 6.27 6.98
N ALA A 378 -20.82 5.36 7.95
CA ALA A 378 -19.77 4.39 8.14
C ALA A 378 -19.65 3.47 6.91
N ARG A 379 -18.43 3.25 6.44
CA ARG A 379 -18.14 2.42 5.26
C ARG A 379 -17.31 1.20 5.66
N GLY A 380 -17.60 0.08 5.03
CA GLY A 380 -16.81 -1.13 5.12
C GLY A 380 -16.31 -1.56 3.74
N ASP A 381 -15.32 -2.42 3.71
CA ASP A 381 -14.88 -3.05 2.47
C ASP A 381 -15.93 -4.04 1.93
N ALA A 382 -15.73 -4.50 0.70
CA ALA A 382 -16.67 -5.41 0.05
C ALA A 382 -16.82 -6.76 0.80
N ARG A 383 -15.77 -7.24 1.45
CA ARG A 383 -15.81 -8.48 2.25
C ARG A 383 -16.67 -8.31 3.49
N LEU A 384 -16.47 -7.23 4.22
CA LEU A 384 -17.30 -6.91 5.40
C LEU A 384 -18.78 -6.76 5.01
N MET A 385 -19.06 -6.16 3.84
CA MET A 385 -20.44 -6.04 3.35
C MET A 385 -21.04 -7.40 2.99
N LEU A 386 -20.27 -8.34 2.45
CA LEU A 386 -20.71 -9.72 2.21
C LEU A 386 -20.94 -10.48 3.52
N ASP A 387 -20.09 -10.28 4.54
CA ASP A 387 -20.32 -10.87 5.87
C ASP A 387 -21.60 -10.36 6.53
N LEU A 388 -21.86 -9.05 6.40
CA LEU A 388 -23.10 -8.45 6.84
C LEU A 388 -24.30 -9.04 6.08
N ALA A 389 -24.18 -9.20 4.77
CA ALA A 389 -25.23 -9.79 3.94
C ALA A 389 -25.51 -11.26 4.30
N ASP A 390 -24.45 -12.06 4.51
CA ASP A 390 -24.57 -13.46 4.96
C ASP A 390 -25.28 -13.54 6.32
N THR A 391 -24.89 -12.68 7.24
CA THR A 391 -25.51 -12.60 8.57
C THR A 391 -26.97 -12.17 8.49
N CYS A 392 -27.31 -11.19 7.63
CA CYS A 392 -28.68 -10.77 7.34
C CYS A 392 -29.49 -11.93 6.75
N MET A 393 -28.93 -12.66 5.78
CA MET A 393 -29.58 -13.81 5.15
C MET A 393 -29.88 -14.90 6.17
N ALA A 394 -28.90 -15.27 7.00
CA ALA A 394 -29.04 -16.26 8.06
C ALA A 394 -30.07 -15.83 9.14
N SER A 395 -30.27 -14.52 9.32
CA SER A 395 -31.21 -13.94 10.29
C SER A 395 -32.60 -13.63 9.69
N GLY A 396 -32.86 -14.04 8.43
CA GLY A 396 -34.14 -13.83 7.73
C GLY A 396 -34.36 -12.41 7.15
N ARG A 397 -33.35 -11.52 7.20
CA ARG A 397 -33.39 -10.16 6.63
C ARG A 397 -33.00 -10.19 5.15
N THR A 398 -33.76 -10.90 4.34
CA THR A 398 -33.40 -11.23 2.96
C THR A 398 -33.35 -10.01 2.03
N GLU A 399 -34.24 -9.04 2.19
CA GLU A 399 -34.24 -7.83 1.35
C GLU A 399 -33.02 -6.95 1.60
N GLU A 400 -32.59 -6.85 2.86
CA GLU A 400 -31.39 -6.12 3.23
C GLU A 400 -30.13 -6.84 2.70
N ALA A 401 -30.08 -8.17 2.80
CA ALA A 401 -29.00 -8.97 2.23
C ALA A 401 -28.94 -8.80 0.69
N ASP A 402 -30.07 -8.86 -0.01
CA ASP A 402 -30.16 -8.64 -1.45
C ASP A 402 -29.62 -7.26 -1.85
N SER A 403 -29.96 -6.21 -1.07
CA SER A 403 -29.48 -4.83 -1.28
C SER A 403 -27.96 -4.72 -1.11
N LEU A 404 -27.40 -5.32 -0.05
CA LEU A 404 -25.97 -5.34 0.25
C LEU A 404 -25.19 -6.07 -0.84
N ILE A 405 -25.67 -7.25 -1.26
CA ILE A 405 -25.01 -8.03 -2.32
C ILE A 405 -25.07 -7.29 -3.65
N ALA A 406 -26.19 -6.63 -3.97
CA ALA A 406 -26.31 -5.81 -5.17
C ALA A 406 -25.33 -4.62 -5.15
N GLU A 407 -25.14 -3.96 -4.00
CA GLU A 407 -24.14 -2.90 -3.82
C GLU A 407 -22.71 -3.41 -4.06
N VAL A 408 -22.34 -4.55 -3.45
CA VAL A 408 -21.02 -5.17 -3.68
C VAL A 408 -20.86 -5.58 -5.14
N ALA A 409 -21.87 -6.18 -5.75
CA ALA A 409 -21.81 -6.61 -7.15
C ALA A 409 -21.62 -5.43 -8.12
N ARG A 410 -22.25 -4.27 -7.88
CA ARG A 410 -22.02 -3.06 -8.68
C ARG A 410 -20.58 -2.57 -8.56
N ASN A 411 -20.05 -2.51 -7.33
CA ASN A 411 -18.74 -1.94 -7.07
C ASN A 411 -17.57 -2.90 -7.38
N ALA A 412 -17.80 -4.21 -7.37
CA ALA A 412 -16.79 -5.25 -7.56
C ALA A 412 -17.16 -6.29 -8.64
N HIS A 413 -17.88 -5.85 -9.68
CA HIS A 413 -18.37 -6.75 -10.75
C HIS A 413 -17.23 -7.43 -11.54
N ASP A 414 -16.03 -6.94 -11.47
CA ASP A 414 -14.81 -7.47 -12.07
C ASP A 414 -14.00 -8.37 -11.11
N SER A 415 -14.43 -8.52 -9.86
CA SER A 415 -13.81 -9.43 -8.89
C SER A 415 -14.50 -10.79 -8.89
N GLU A 416 -13.93 -11.78 -9.58
CA GLU A 416 -14.47 -13.15 -9.62
C GLU A 416 -14.67 -13.72 -8.20
N ALA A 417 -13.73 -13.45 -7.25
CA ALA A 417 -13.79 -13.96 -5.89
C ALA A 417 -14.98 -13.40 -5.09
N LEU A 418 -15.22 -12.08 -5.16
CA LEU A 418 -16.34 -11.46 -4.45
C LEU A 418 -17.68 -11.88 -5.03
N ILE A 419 -17.79 -12.00 -6.35
CA ILE A 419 -19.00 -12.50 -7.01
C ILE A 419 -19.24 -13.97 -6.68
N ALA A 420 -18.20 -14.80 -6.62
CA ALA A 420 -18.33 -16.19 -6.20
C ALA A 420 -18.81 -16.32 -4.75
N LYS A 421 -18.26 -15.50 -3.83
CA LYS A 421 -18.72 -15.45 -2.42
C LYS A 421 -20.19 -15.00 -2.34
N ALA A 422 -20.59 -13.99 -3.11
CA ALA A 422 -21.98 -13.54 -3.18
C ALA A 422 -22.92 -14.67 -3.67
N ARG A 423 -22.53 -15.46 -4.65
CA ARG A 423 -23.28 -16.65 -5.09
C ARG A 423 -23.38 -17.70 -3.99
N GLN A 424 -22.27 -17.98 -3.32
CA GLN A 424 -22.22 -18.94 -2.21
C GLN A 424 -23.21 -18.59 -1.09
N ILE A 425 -23.38 -17.29 -0.76
CA ILE A 425 -24.35 -16.82 0.24
C ILE A 425 -25.76 -17.22 -0.19
N TYR A 426 -26.13 -16.99 -1.44
CA TYR A 426 -27.45 -17.39 -1.96
C TYR A 426 -27.63 -18.91 -2.03
N GLU A 427 -26.60 -19.66 -2.43
CA GLU A 427 -26.62 -21.12 -2.46
C GLU A 427 -26.85 -21.71 -1.06
N SER A 428 -26.11 -21.19 -0.06
CA SER A 428 -26.27 -21.60 1.35
C SER A 428 -27.67 -21.31 1.92
N ALA A 429 -28.34 -20.28 1.40
CA ALA A 429 -29.70 -19.90 1.78
C ALA A 429 -30.78 -20.60 0.93
N GLY A 430 -30.42 -21.46 -0.05
CA GLY A 430 -31.35 -22.11 -0.95
C GLY A 430 -32.05 -21.15 -1.94
N ARG A 431 -31.44 -19.99 -2.24
CA ARG A 431 -32.01 -18.92 -3.07
C ARG A 431 -31.20 -18.64 -4.35
N SER A 432 -30.58 -19.63 -4.93
CA SER A 432 -29.64 -19.50 -6.08
C SER A 432 -30.24 -18.72 -7.27
N ASP A 433 -31.49 -19.01 -7.66
CA ASP A 433 -32.16 -18.33 -8.78
C ASP A 433 -32.39 -16.84 -8.50
N ALA A 434 -32.85 -16.50 -7.28
CA ALA A 434 -33.01 -15.12 -6.85
C ALA A 434 -31.66 -14.40 -6.83
N GLY A 435 -30.62 -15.07 -6.35
CA GLY A 435 -29.24 -14.54 -6.35
C GLY A 435 -28.72 -14.25 -7.74
N ALA A 436 -28.93 -15.16 -8.70
CA ALA A 436 -28.55 -14.94 -10.09
C ALA A 436 -29.26 -13.71 -10.69
N ALA A 437 -30.55 -13.53 -10.40
CA ALA A 437 -31.32 -12.39 -10.86
C ALA A 437 -30.80 -11.05 -10.26
N VAL A 438 -30.50 -11.02 -8.95
CA VAL A 438 -29.96 -9.84 -8.25
C VAL A 438 -28.60 -9.47 -8.81
N LEU A 439 -27.67 -10.44 -8.93
CA LEU A 439 -26.31 -10.20 -9.44
C LEU A 439 -26.32 -9.71 -10.90
N ASN A 440 -27.12 -10.34 -11.76
CA ASN A 440 -27.23 -9.94 -13.16
C ASN A 440 -27.80 -8.52 -13.29
N ARG A 441 -28.87 -8.19 -12.58
CA ARG A 441 -29.46 -6.84 -12.58
C ARG A 441 -28.46 -5.80 -12.06
N ALA A 442 -27.79 -6.07 -10.93
CA ALA A 442 -26.85 -5.14 -10.31
C ALA A 442 -25.65 -4.79 -11.20
N THR A 443 -25.19 -5.74 -12.03
CA THR A 443 -23.99 -5.55 -12.84
C THR A 443 -24.28 -5.10 -14.27
N ALA A 444 -25.49 -5.30 -14.79
CA ALA A 444 -25.84 -5.06 -16.20
C ALA A 444 -25.60 -3.60 -16.62
N ASP A 445 -26.18 -2.64 -15.89
CA ASP A 445 -26.07 -1.22 -16.23
C ASP A 445 -24.64 -0.69 -16.08
N VAL A 446 -23.95 -1.08 -15.02
CA VAL A 446 -22.57 -0.68 -14.77
C VAL A 446 -21.66 -1.16 -15.91
N ARG A 447 -21.79 -2.44 -16.31
CA ARG A 447 -21.01 -3.01 -17.43
C ARG A 447 -21.32 -2.30 -18.74
N ARG A 448 -22.58 -2.08 -19.03
CA ARG A 448 -23.02 -1.39 -20.25
C ARG A 448 -22.44 0.02 -20.32
N LEU A 449 -22.64 0.85 -19.29
CA LEU A 449 -22.17 2.23 -19.26
C LEU A 449 -20.65 2.32 -19.33
N ASN A 450 -19.93 1.49 -18.58
CA ASN A 450 -18.47 1.45 -18.64
C ASN A 450 -17.97 1.05 -20.04
N ASN A 451 -18.53 0.01 -20.64
CA ASN A 451 -18.13 -0.46 -21.97
C ASN A 451 -18.46 0.57 -23.06
N GLU A 452 -19.64 1.17 -23.02
CA GLU A 452 -20.00 2.27 -23.93
C GLU A 452 -19.01 3.44 -23.82
N GLY A 453 -18.69 3.86 -22.59
CA GLY A 453 -17.72 4.93 -22.36
C GLY A 453 -16.32 4.61 -22.87
N VAL A 454 -15.83 3.40 -22.64
CA VAL A 454 -14.51 2.96 -23.14
C VAL A 454 -14.48 2.91 -24.68
N ILE A 455 -15.54 2.39 -25.33
CA ILE A 455 -15.64 2.32 -26.80
C ILE A 455 -15.68 3.74 -27.41
N LEU A 456 -16.44 4.66 -26.81
CA LEU A 456 -16.47 6.06 -27.26
C LEU A 456 -15.10 6.71 -27.14
N ALA A 457 -14.40 6.49 -26.03
CA ALA A 457 -13.04 6.99 -25.84
C ALA A 457 -12.03 6.43 -26.87
N GLN A 458 -12.13 5.15 -27.20
CA GLN A 458 -11.29 4.53 -28.24
C GLN A 458 -11.53 5.13 -29.65
N ARG A 459 -12.75 5.63 -29.90
CA ARG A 459 -13.13 6.32 -31.13
C ARG A 459 -12.75 7.82 -31.14
N GLY A 460 -12.20 8.34 -30.03
CA GLY A 460 -11.83 9.73 -29.87
C GLY A 460 -13.00 10.65 -29.47
N ASP A 461 -14.20 10.14 -29.25
CA ASP A 461 -15.34 10.90 -28.73
C ASP A 461 -15.26 10.98 -27.20
N PHE A 462 -14.31 11.78 -26.72
CA PHE A 462 -14.08 11.91 -25.29
C PHE A 462 -15.21 12.63 -24.56
N LYS A 463 -15.96 13.51 -25.21
CA LYS A 463 -17.09 14.22 -24.58
C LYS A 463 -18.19 13.24 -24.17
N SER A 464 -18.68 12.45 -25.12
CA SER A 464 -19.71 11.44 -24.86
C SER A 464 -19.19 10.33 -23.91
N ALA A 465 -17.91 10.00 -24.00
CA ALA A 465 -17.26 9.04 -23.11
C ALA A 465 -17.24 9.52 -21.65
N VAL A 466 -16.98 10.81 -21.39
CA VAL A 466 -17.05 11.42 -20.05
C VAL A 466 -18.47 11.26 -19.48
N GLU A 467 -19.50 11.63 -20.23
CA GLU A 467 -20.91 11.52 -19.77
C GLU A 467 -21.26 10.07 -19.36
N LYS A 468 -20.87 9.07 -20.18
CA LYS A 468 -21.14 7.66 -19.90
C LYS A 468 -20.38 7.14 -18.68
N LEU A 469 -19.09 7.50 -18.55
CA LEU A 469 -18.29 7.05 -17.42
C LEU A 469 -18.66 7.75 -16.11
N LEU A 470 -19.08 9.02 -16.13
CA LEU A 470 -19.63 9.67 -14.95
C LEU A 470 -20.91 8.98 -14.48
N SER A 471 -21.79 8.59 -15.42
CA SER A 471 -22.98 7.77 -15.09
C SER A 471 -22.58 6.42 -14.49
N ALA A 472 -21.56 5.74 -15.04
CA ALA A 472 -21.06 4.49 -14.48
C ALA A 472 -20.47 4.68 -13.06
N CYS A 473 -19.77 5.79 -12.80
CA CYS A 473 -19.28 6.13 -11.46
C CYS A 473 -20.41 6.40 -10.46
N THR A 474 -21.55 6.92 -10.91
CA THR A 474 -22.73 7.11 -10.06
C THR A 474 -23.32 5.76 -9.64
N GLU A 475 -23.40 4.79 -10.56
CA GLU A 475 -23.88 3.44 -10.27
C GLU A 475 -22.91 2.58 -9.45
N ALA A 476 -21.61 2.80 -9.62
CA ALA A 476 -20.54 2.06 -8.95
C ALA A 476 -19.47 3.01 -8.36
N PRO A 477 -19.81 3.78 -7.33
CA PRO A 477 -18.95 4.85 -6.80
C PRO A 477 -17.66 4.34 -6.13
N ASN A 478 -17.63 3.07 -5.74
CA ASN A 478 -16.51 2.45 -5.06
C ASN A 478 -15.77 1.41 -5.96
N ASN A 479 -15.94 1.48 -7.29
CA ASN A 479 -15.19 0.63 -8.21
C ASN A 479 -13.93 1.36 -8.70
N PRO A 480 -12.72 0.98 -8.24
CA PRO A 480 -11.49 1.72 -8.58
C PRO A 480 -11.19 1.71 -10.08
N ARG A 481 -11.55 0.63 -10.79
CA ARG A 481 -11.33 0.51 -12.24
C ARG A 481 -12.17 1.50 -13.03
N ILE A 482 -13.47 1.62 -12.67
CA ILE A 482 -14.37 2.58 -13.31
C ILE A 482 -13.96 4.01 -13.01
N LEU A 483 -13.61 4.31 -11.75
CA LEU A 483 -13.09 5.61 -11.35
C LEU A 483 -11.84 5.99 -12.15
N MET A 484 -10.87 5.08 -12.28
CA MET A 484 -9.66 5.31 -13.08
C MET A 484 -9.96 5.48 -14.58
N ASN A 485 -10.95 4.77 -15.13
CA ASN A 485 -11.35 4.96 -16.52
C ASN A 485 -11.98 6.34 -16.73
N ALA A 486 -12.84 6.79 -15.81
CA ALA A 486 -13.42 8.12 -15.86
C ALA A 486 -12.34 9.21 -15.77
N VAL A 487 -11.41 9.10 -14.83
CA VAL A 487 -10.27 10.03 -14.72
C VAL A 487 -9.48 10.08 -16.03
N TRP A 488 -9.12 8.93 -16.59
CA TRP A 488 -8.36 8.89 -17.84
C TRP A 488 -9.08 9.58 -18.99
N VAL A 489 -10.38 9.35 -19.14
CA VAL A 489 -11.18 9.97 -20.20
C VAL A 489 -11.35 11.47 -19.98
N ILE A 490 -11.58 11.91 -18.73
CA ILE A 490 -11.63 13.34 -18.40
C ILE A 490 -10.34 14.04 -18.80
N LEU A 491 -9.17 13.46 -18.46
CA LEU A 491 -7.87 14.03 -18.81
C LEU A 491 -7.66 14.09 -20.32
N LYS A 492 -8.07 13.04 -21.06
CA LYS A 492 -8.01 13.04 -22.54
C LYS A 492 -8.95 14.07 -23.16
N TYR A 493 -10.13 14.28 -22.59
CA TYR A 493 -11.01 15.36 -23.00
C TYR A 493 -10.37 16.73 -22.78
N CYS A 494 -9.76 16.97 -21.62
CA CYS A 494 -9.03 18.20 -21.34
C CYS A 494 -7.81 18.41 -22.23
N ASP A 495 -7.12 17.35 -22.67
CA ASP A 495 -6.04 17.44 -23.67
C ASP A 495 -6.54 17.97 -25.01
N GLN A 496 -7.75 17.59 -25.41
CA GLN A 496 -8.34 17.94 -26.70
C GLN A 496 -9.09 19.30 -26.68
N ALA A 497 -9.89 19.54 -25.63
CA ALA A 497 -10.79 20.69 -25.55
C ALA A 497 -10.25 21.85 -24.71
N GLY A 498 -9.13 21.64 -24.01
CA GLY A 498 -8.59 22.55 -23.00
C GLY A 498 -9.06 22.17 -21.58
N PRO A 499 -8.39 22.73 -20.54
CA PRO A 499 -8.70 22.45 -19.15
C PRO A 499 -10.14 22.87 -18.79
N ASP A 500 -10.92 21.93 -18.27
CA ASP A 500 -12.26 22.15 -17.70
C ASP A 500 -12.17 22.01 -16.19
N GLU A 501 -12.42 23.10 -15.45
CA GLU A 501 -12.19 23.17 -14.00
C GLU A 501 -13.11 22.22 -13.23
N ALA A 502 -14.38 22.13 -13.61
CA ALA A 502 -15.35 21.26 -12.95
C ALA A 502 -15.00 19.77 -13.15
N LEU A 503 -14.58 19.39 -14.36
CA LEU A 503 -14.16 18.03 -14.65
C LEU A 503 -12.82 17.67 -13.98
N ILE A 504 -11.91 18.63 -13.87
CA ILE A 504 -10.63 18.42 -13.16
C ILE A 504 -10.88 18.17 -11.67
N GLU A 505 -11.78 18.92 -11.02
CA GLU A 505 -12.16 18.66 -9.61
C GLU A 505 -12.77 17.26 -9.43
N VAL A 506 -13.61 16.83 -10.36
CA VAL A 506 -14.14 15.46 -10.37
C VAL A 506 -13.04 14.43 -10.54
N ALA A 507 -12.09 14.67 -11.43
CA ALA A 507 -10.94 13.78 -11.66
C ALA A 507 -10.05 13.66 -10.41
N VAL A 508 -9.77 14.76 -9.71
CA VAL A 508 -9.04 14.76 -8.43
C VAL A 508 -9.75 13.86 -7.42
N ARG A 509 -11.04 14.12 -7.18
CA ARG A 509 -11.83 13.36 -6.21
C ARG A 509 -11.88 11.86 -6.56
N TYR A 510 -12.11 11.51 -7.83
CA TYR A 510 -12.17 10.11 -8.27
C TYR A 510 -10.81 9.41 -8.19
N LEU A 511 -9.73 10.14 -8.46
CA LEU A 511 -8.38 9.58 -8.37
C LEU A 511 -7.95 9.34 -6.92
N ASP A 512 -8.33 10.22 -6.00
CA ASP A 512 -8.07 10.04 -4.58
C ASP A 512 -8.89 8.87 -4.02
N GLU A 513 -10.16 8.74 -4.42
CA GLU A 513 -10.98 7.59 -4.04
C GLU A 513 -10.47 6.28 -4.65
N ALA A 514 -10.04 6.27 -5.91
CA ALA A 514 -9.43 5.09 -6.51
C ALA A 514 -8.14 4.69 -5.80
N ALA A 515 -7.32 5.66 -5.37
CA ALA A 515 -6.10 5.40 -4.61
C ALA A 515 -6.39 4.83 -3.21
N ARG A 516 -7.49 5.26 -2.57
CA ARG A 516 -7.94 4.71 -1.29
C ARG A 516 -8.44 3.27 -1.44
N LEU A 517 -9.18 2.97 -2.52
CA LEU A 517 -9.78 1.66 -2.78
C LEU A 517 -8.79 0.62 -3.30
N ALA A 518 -7.76 1.05 -4.03
CA ALA A 518 -6.74 0.19 -4.63
C ALA A 518 -5.34 0.79 -4.42
N PRO A 519 -4.84 0.85 -3.17
CA PRO A 519 -3.52 1.41 -2.88
C PRO A 519 -2.44 0.63 -3.62
N GLY A 520 -1.53 1.34 -4.28
CA GLY A 520 -0.43 0.74 -5.06
C GLY A 520 -0.79 0.29 -6.49
N HIS A 521 -2.01 0.52 -6.96
CA HIS A 521 -2.37 0.20 -8.35
C HIS A 521 -1.54 1.03 -9.36
N SER A 522 -0.84 0.36 -10.29
CA SER A 522 0.16 0.96 -11.19
C SER A 522 -0.36 2.16 -12.01
N ARG A 523 -1.63 2.16 -12.41
CA ARG A 523 -2.24 3.26 -13.18
C ARG A 523 -2.39 4.56 -12.41
N ILE A 524 -2.48 4.53 -11.07
CA ILE A 524 -2.76 5.72 -10.24
C ILE A 524 -1.65 6.75 -10.38
N ALA A 525 -0.38 6.32 -10.32
CA ALA A 525 0.77 7.22 -10.45
C ALA A 525 0.78 7.94 -11.81
N GLY A 526 0.52 7.22 -12.90
CA GLY A 526 0.43 7.78 -14.25
C GLY A 526 -0.73 8.77 -14.41
N LEU A 527 -1.90 8.45 -13.84
CA LEU A 527 -3.06 9.35 -13.85
C LEU A 527 -2.82 10.62 -13.03
N ARG A 528 -2.16 10.51 -11.87
CA ARG A 528 -1.78 11.69 -11.07
C ARG A 528 -0.80 12.61 -11.80
N LEU A 529 0.14 12.03 -12.52
CA LEU A 529 1.08 12.79 -13.34
C LEU A 529 0.34 13.55 -14.45
N HIS A 530 -0.49 12.86 -15.22
CA HIS A 530 -1.28 13.46 -16.30
C HIS A 530 -2.24 14.55 -15.78
N LEU A 531 -2.87 14.32 -14.62
CA LEU A 531 -3.71 15.33 -13.95
C LEU A 531 -2.93 16.61 -13.66
N LYS A 532 -1.72 16.53 -13.12
CA LYS A 532 -0.86 17.69 -12.86
C LYS A 532 -0.44 18.41 -14.13
N GLU A 533 -0.17 17.68 -15.21
CA GLU A 533 0.13 18.28 -16.52
C GLU A 533 -1.07 19.10 -17.04
N VAL A 534 -2.28 18.58 -16.91
CA VAL A 534 -3.51 19.29 -17.28
C VAL A 534 -3.72 20.51 -16.36
N GLU A 535 -3.52 20.37 -15.05
CA GLU A 535 -3.60 21.49 -14.11
C GLU A 535 -2.59 22.59 -14.39
N SER A 536 -1.37 22.25 -14.82
CA SER A 536 -0.33 23.23 -15.14
C SER A 536 -0.66 24.11 -16.37
N ARG A 537 -1.59 23.67 -17.20
CA ARG A 537 -2.08 24.42 -18.39
C ARG A 537 -3.24 25.37 -18.03
N ARG A 538 -3.69 25.42 -16.77
CA ARG A 538 -4.68 26.41 -16.32
C ARG A 538 -4.11 27.81 -16.48
N ALA A 539 -4.89 28.74 -16.99
CA ALA A 539 -4.50 30.14 -17.00
C ALA A 539 -4.30 30.60 -15.54
N PRO A 540 -3.24 31.41 -15.23
CA PRO A 540 -3.11 31.97 -13.90
C PRO A 540 -4.40 32.75 -13.57
N PRO A 541 -4.93 32.67 -12.32
CA PRO A 541 -6.11 33.40 -11.95
C PRO A 541 -5.91 34.86 -12.32
N SER A 542 -6.82 35.42 -13.12
CA SER A 542 -6.77 36.84 -13.47
C SER A 542 -6.74 37.62 -12.16
N LYS A 543 -5.66 38.34 -11.90
CA LYS A 543 -5.62 39.28 -10.78
C LYS A 543 -6.82 40.19 -10.98
N ALA A 544 -7.84 40.03 -10.16
CA ALA A 544 -8.92 40.98 -10.06
C ALA A 544 -8.25 42.32 -9.75
N VAL A 545 -8.31 43.22 -10.72
CA VAL A 545 -7.91 44.63 -10.52
C VAL A 545 -8.95 45.19 -9.57
N ALA A 546 -8.53 45.41 -8.31
CA ALA A 546 -9.29 46.18 -7.35
C ALA A 546 -9.02 47.68 -7.58
#